data_ccd6265583b69c58d311723d03ad1fad
#
_entry.id   ccd6265583b69c58d311723d03ad1fad
#
_cell.length_a   1.000
_cell.length_b   1.000
_cell.length_c   1.000
_cell.angle_alpha   90.00
_cell.angle_beta   90.00
_cell.angle_gamma   90.00
#
_symmetry.space_group_name_H-M   'P 1'
#
loop_
_entity.id
_entity.type
_entity.pdbx_description
1 polymer ?
#
loop_
_entity_poly.entity_id
_entity_poly.type
_entity_poly.pdbx_seq_one_letter_code
_entity_poly.pdbx_strand_id
1 'polypeptide(L)'
;GDAPGARERLTIDELKEEIVEEEVEELTVLGRVTEGVRAASENPGLRNLGALGFFFLASTFAYSCYKVFRKATSGRMRRKRTVNKNVEVVERLKNFFPNERSSVNKGVVRGLALKTGYSSAEIFRKYLRYKLTEEAFTLDFVADVLALKGACGLDSEEMKEILLETGERMFKKYGTLMTNLAGLTQSGMERKIDGAGKFAKLMYLADLDEFIDKAHGAEVQLKLKETFGATDDDYNKLRITALGSDEVDVSSLNSMIGSVDSASSEQPSENAEGEP
;
A
#
# COMPACT_ATOMS: atom_id res chain seq x y z
N GLY A 1 -32.09 -2.57 -7.17
CA GLY A 1 -30.94 -1.86 -7.68
C GLY A 1 -29.69 -2.48 -7.07
N ASP A 2 -28.98 -3.27 -7.89
CA ASP A 2 -27.81 -4.01 -7.49
C ASP A 2 -26.65 -3.08 -7.12
N ALA A 3 -26.07 -3.28 -5.95
CA ALA A 3 -24.84 -2.63 -5.53
C ALA A 3 -23.66 -3.16 -6.37
N PRO A 4 -22.76 -2.31 -6.90
CA PRO A 4 -21.60 -2.77 -7.65
C PRO A 4 -20.60 -3.46 -6.72
N GLY A 5 -20.39 -4.73 -7.00
CA GLY A 5 -19.51 -5.73 -6.46
C GLY A 5 -18.41 -5.30 -5.48
N ALA A 6 -18.48 -5.89 -4.31
CA ALA A 6 -17.32 -6.09 -3.45
C ALA A 6 -16.26 -6.85 -4.26
N ARG A 7 -15.20 -6.18 -4.67
CA ARG A 7 -14.03 -6.83 -5.24
C ARG A 7 -13.36 -7.60 -4.10
N GLU A 8 -13.52 -8.90 -4.09
CA GLU A 8 -12.78 -9.83 -3.24
C GLU A 8 -11.30 -9.44 -3.26
N ARG A 9 -10.76 -9.17 -2.10
CA ARG A 9 -9.31 -8.99 -1.90
C ARG A 9 -8.73 -10.38 -1.84
N LEU A 10 -8.23 -10.86 -2.96
CA LEU A 10 -7.43 -12.08 -2.99
C LEU A 10 -6.29 -11.93 -1.98
N THR A 11 -6.13 -12.93 -1.13
CA THR A 11 -5.01 -13.01 -0.19
C THR A 11 -3.69 -13.17 -0.97
N ILE A 12 -2.56 -12.84 -0.33
CA ILE A 12 -1.23 -12.97 -0.95
C ILE A 12 -0.98 -14.43 -1.37
N ASP A 13 -1.51 -15.38 -0.62
CA ASP A 13 -1.33 -16.80 -0.87
C ASP A 13 -2.16 -17.28 -2.06
N GLU A 14 -3.40 -16.83 -2.20
CA GLU A 14 -4.24 -17.09 -3.39
C GLU A 14 -3.62 -16.50 -4.67
N LEU A 15 -2.99 -15.33 -4.56
CA LEU A 15 -2.26 -14.73 -5.68
C LEU A 15 -1.00 -15.53 -6.06
N LYS A 16 -0.32 -16.15 -5.09
CA LYS A 16 0.84 -17.02 -5.33
C LYS A 16 0.43 -18.33 -6.02
N GLU A 17 -0.65 -18.97 -5.57
CA GLU A 17 -1.19 -20.19 -6.19
C GLU A 17 -1.64 -19.93 -7.63
N GLU A 18 -2.37 -18.84 -7.89
CA GLU A 18 -2.80 -18.46 -9.25
C GLU A 18 -1.62 -18.20 -10.20
N ILE A 19 -0.49 -17.68 -9.66
CA ILE A 19 0.73 -17.47 -10.46
C ILE A 19 1.41 -18.79 -10.82
N VAL A 20 1.48 -19.73 -9.89
CA VAL A 20 2.12 -21.04 -10.10
C VAL A 20 1.32 -21.87 -11.11
N GLU A 21 -0.01 -21.89 -11.01
CA GLU A 21 -0.86 -22.57 -11.99
C GLU A 21 -0.71 -22.00 -13.40
N GLU A 22 -0.62 -20.68 -13.54
CA GLU A 22 -0.47 -20.00 -14.83
C GLU A 22 0.92 -20.27 -15.48
N GLU A 23 1.99 -20.41 -14.68
CA GLU A 23 3.33 -20.80 -15.16
C GLU A 23 3.38 -22.25 -15.64
N VAL A 24 2.69 -23.16 -14.95
CA VAL A 24 2.61 -24.58 -15.33
C VAL A 24 1.81 -24.76 -16.63
N GLU A 25 0.72 -24.01 -16.83
CA GLU A 25 -0.03 -24.03 -18.09
C GLU A 25 0.80 -23.51 -19.27
N GLU A 26 1.59 -22.43 -19.09
CA GLU A 26 2.45 -21.87 -20.14
C GLU A 26 3.56 -22.86 -20.58
N LEU A 27 4.17 -23.58 -19.62
CA LEU A 27 5.19 -24.59 -19.90
C LEU A 27 4.62 -25.79 -20.68
N THR A 28 3.39 -26.20 -20.37
CA THR A 28 2.72 -27.29 -21.08
C THR A 28 2.33 -26.92 -22.52
N VAL A 29 1.95 -25.67 -22.77
CA VAL A 29 1.65 -25.17 -24.11
C VAL A 29 2.92 -25.07 -24.98
N LEU A 30 4.02 -24.59 -24.39
CA LEU A 30 5.33 -24.58 -25.09
C LEU A 30 5.82 -25.99 -25.42
N GLY A 31 5.64 -26.96 -24.53
CA GLY A 31 5.96 -28.37 -24.78
C GLY A 31 5.17 -28.96 -25.97
N ARG A 32 3.87 -28.70 -26.07
CA ARG A 32 3.03 -29.17 -27.19
C ARG A 32 3.40 -28.52 -28.52
N VAL A 33 3.80 -27.24 -28.53
CA VAL A 33 4.22 -26.55 -29.75
C VAL A 33 5.55 -27.12 -30.25
N THR A 34 6.51 -27.41 -29.37
CA THR A 34 7.80 -28.00 -29.75
C THR A 34 7.66 -29.44 -30.26
N GLU A 35 6.77 -30.27 -29.69
CA GLU A 35 6.46 -31.61 -30.22
C GLU A 35 5.78 -31.54 -31.59
N GLY A 36 4.84 -30.61 -31.77
CA GLY A 36 4.18 -30.42 -33.09
C GLY A 36 5.15 -30.00 -34.20
N VAL A 37 6.12 -29.15 -33.89
CA VAL A 37 7.16 -28.73 -34.84
C VAL A 37 8.11 -29.88 -35.20
N ARG A 38 8.47 -30.72 -34.21
CA ARG A 38 9.33 -31.88 -34.41
C ARG A 38 8.66 -32.96 -35.24
N ALA A 39 7.40 -33.27 -34.98
CA ALA A 39 6.60 -34.23 -35.77
C ALA A 39 6.39 -33.77 -37.24
N ALA A 40 6.28 -32.46 -37.47
CA ALA A 40 6.15 -31.90 -38.82
C ALA A 40 7.46 -31.96 -39.62
N SER A 41 8.61 -31.95 -38.97
CA SER A 41 9.91 -31.97 -39.64
C SER A 41 10.35 -33.36 -40.16
N GLU A 42 9.75 -34.44 -39.62
CA GLU A 42 10.10 -35.84 -39.94
C GLU A 42 9.32 -36.45 -41.10
N ASN A 43 8.37 -35.70 -41.71
CA ASN A 43 7.54 -36.23 -42.83
C ASN A 43 8.10 -35.85 -44.20
N PRO A 44 8.57 -36.83 -45.01
CA PRO A 44 9.20 -36.57 -46.34
C PRO A 44 8.23 -36.07 -47.42
N GLY A 45 6.90 -36.17 -47.21
CA GLY A 45 5.88 -35.65 -48.11
C GLY A 45 5.71 -34.12 -48.09
N LEU A 46 6.24 -33.42 -47.05
CA LEU A 46 6.11 -31.98 -46.90
C LEU A 46 7.16 -31.15 -47.68
N ARG A 47 8.16 -31.80 -48.32
CA ARG A 47 9.23 -31.08 -49.07
C ARG A 47 8.73 -30.27 -50.26
N ASN A 48 7.60 -30.63 -50.88
CA ASN A 48 6.99 -29.91 -52.00
C ASN A 48 5.96 -28.84 -51.61
N LEU A 49 5.56 -28.80 -50.32
CA LEU A 49 4.72 -27.74 -49.72
C LEU A 49 5.53 -26.71 -48.90
N GLY A 50 6.86 -26.70 -49.10
CA GLY A 50 7.81 -26.06 -48.23
C GLY A 50 7.57 -24.54 -47.96
N ALA A 51 7.13 -23.81 -48.96
CA ALA A 51 6.90 -22.37 -48.79
C ALA A 51 5.58 -22.10 -48.03
N LEU A 52 4.50 -22.77 -48.38
CA LEU A 52 3.17 -22.57 -47.71
C LEU A 52 3.18 -23.08 -46.27
N GLY A 53 3.82 -24.25 -46.04
CA GLY A 53 3.99 -24.78 -44.68
C GLY A 53 4.86 -23.87 -43.81
N PHE A 54 5.95 -23.32 -44.36
CA PHE A 54 6.78 -22.36 -43.62
C PHE A 54 6.04 -21.08 -43.27
N PHE A 55 5.28 -20.50 -44.21
CA PHE A 55 4.46 -19.30 -43.94
C PHE A 55 3.37 -19.56 -42.91
N PHE A 56 2.76 -20.73 -42.93
CA PHE A 56 1.76 -21.12 -41.91
C PHE A 56 2.41 -21.26 -40.54
N LEU A 57 3.54 -21.95 -40.41
CA LEU A 57 4.28 -22.08 -39.15
C LEU A 57 4.81 -20.73 -38.66
N ALA A 58 5.36 -19.91 -39.54
CA ALA A 58 5.83 -18.58 -39.20
C ALA A 58 4.68 -17.66 -38.73
N SER A 59 3.51 -17.72 -39.38
CA SER A 59 2.34 -16.92 -38.99
C SER A 59 1.73 -17.38 -37.69
N THR A 60 1.65 -18.70 -37.42
CA THR A 60 1.18 -19.26 -36.14
C THR A 60 2.15 -18.94 -35.00
N PHE A 61 3.46 -19.00 -35.26
CA PHE A 61 4.47 -18.59 -34.30
C PHE A 61 4.38 -17.09 -33.98
N ALA A 62 4.32 -16.25 -35.03
CA ALA A 62 4.16 -14.81 -34.86
C ALA A 62 2.86 -14.43 -34.08
N TYR A 63 1.76 -15.13 -34.39
CA TYR A 63 0.50 -14.96 -33.67
C TYR A 63 0.62 -15.39 -32.20
N SER A 64 1.28 -16.50 -31.90
CA SER A 64 1.51 -16.99 -30.56
C SER A 64 2.40 -16.01 -29.79
N CYS A 65 3.50 -15.54 -30.38
CA CYS A 65 4.34 -14.49 -29.80
C CYS A 65 3.56 -13.19 -29.53
N TYR A 66 2.72 -12.75 -30.47
CA TYR A 66 1.87 -11.59 -30.29
C TYR A 66 0.88 -11.77 -29.13
N LYS A 67 0.24 -12.95 -29.03
CA LYS A 67 -0.71 -13.27 -27.95
C LYS A 67 -0.01 -13.26 -26.59
N VAL A 68 1.16 -13.90 -26.47
CA VAL A 68 1.99 -13.90 -25.25
C VAL A 68 2.43 -12.48 -24.90
N PHE A 69 2.92 -11.72 -25.88
CA PHE A 69 3.33 -10.33 -25.65
C PHE A 69 2.17 -9.45 -25.20
N ARG A 70 1.00 -9.57 -25.83
CA ARG A 70 -0.22 -8.86 -25.44
C ARG A 70 -0.66 -9.25 -24.02
N LYS A 71 -0.58 -10.53 -23.65
CA LYS A 71 -0.87 -11.01 -22.29
C LYS A 71 0.15 -10.45 -21.29
N ALA A 72 1.44 -10.52 -21.60
CA ALA A 72 2.53 -10.02 -20.76
C ALA A 72 2.49 -8.50 -20.52
N THR A 73 1.95 -7.72 -21.47
CA THR A 73 1.77 -6.27 -21.37
C THR A 73 0.40 -5.86 -20.83
N SER A 74 -0.48 -6.83 -20.54
CA SER A 74 -1.82 -6.55 -20.02
C SER A 74 -1.77 -5.82 -18.66
N GLY A 75 -2.77 -4.98 -18.39
CA GLY A 75 -2.86 -4.24 -17.13
C GLY A 75 -2.92 -5.16 -15.91
N ARG A 76 -3.47 -6.37 -16.05
CA ARG A 76 -3.52 -7.40 -14.99
C ARG A 76 -2.11 -7.88 -14.64
N MET A 77 -1.30 -8.24 -15.64
CA MET A 77 0.09 -8.68 -15.44
C MET A 77 0.98 -7.57 -14.86
N ARG A 78 0.80 -6.33 -15.32
CA ARG A 78 1.50 -5.18 -14.73
C ARG A 78 1.17 -5.01 -13.26
N ARG A 79 -0.11 -5.17 -12.85
CA ARG A 79 -0.53 -5.12 -11.45
C ARG A 79 0.07 -6.26 -10.63
N LYS A 80 0.03 -7.50 -11.12
CA LYS A 80 0.68 -8.67 -10.47
C LYS A 80 2.17 -8.42 -10.23
N ARG A 81 2.90 -7.98 -11.27
CA ARG A 81 4.34 -7.63 -11.13
C ARG A 81 4.59 -6.54 -10.10
N THR A 82 3.74 -5.51 -10.04
CA THR A 82 3.87 -4.44 -9.05
C THR A 82 3.60 -4.96 -7.64
N VAL A 83 2.59 -5.81 -7.46
CA VAL A 83 2.30 -6.44 -6.16
C VAL A 83 3.47 -7.30 -5.72
N ASN A 84 3.99 -8.17 -6.58
CA ASN A 84 5.14 -9.03 -6.27
C ASN A 84 6.38 -8.22 -5.88
N LYS A 85 6.67 -7.12 -6.59
CA LYS A 85 7.77 -6.22 -6.23
C LYS A 85 7.56 -5.55 -4.85
N ASN A 86 6.33 -5.15 -4.53
CA ASN A 86 6.02 -4.58 -3.22
C ASN A 86 6.18 -5.60 -2.10
N VAL A 87 5.71 -6.83 -2.32
CA VAL A 87 5.88 -7.96 -1.38
C VAL A 87 7.36 -8.25 -1.17
N GLU A 88 8.16 -8.33 -2.23
CA GLU A 88 9.61 -8.55 -2.14
C GLU A 88 10.32 -7.50 -1.28
N VAL A 89 9.96 -6.20 -1.45
CA VAL A 89 10.53 -5.12 -0.62
C VAL A 89 10.20 -5.34 0.85
N VAL A 90 8.94 -5.62 1.16
CA VAL A 90 8.48 -5.78 2.54
C VAL A 90 9.08 -7.03 3.18
N GLU A 91 9.02 -8.20 2.52
CA GLU A 91 9.56 -9.46 3.05
C GLU A 91 11.06 -9.38 3.27
N ARG A 92 11.79 -8.76 2.35
CA ARG A 92 13.24 -8.62 2.49
C ARG A 92 13.61 -7.72 3.68
N LEU A 93 12.91 -6.61 3.88
CA LEU A 93 13.17 -5.70 5.00
C LEU A 93 12.71 -6.29 6.34
N LYS A 94 11.61 -7.05 6.37
CA LYS A 94 11.17 -7.80 7.57
C LYS A 94 12.23 -8.76 8.13
N ASN A 95 13.08 -9.33 7.28
CA ASN A 95 14.14 -10.22 7.74
C ASN A 95 15.21 -9.50 8.58
N PHE A 96 15.33 -8.20 8.46
CA PHE A 96 16.28 -7.38 9.22
C PHE A 96 15.62 -6.72 10.44
N PHE A 97 14.34 -6.37 10.35
CA PHE A 97 13.63 -5.64 11.38
C PHE A 97 12.81 -6.57 12.30
N PRO A 98 12.74 -6.29 13.61
CA PRO A 98 13.41 -5.21 14.33
C PRO A 98 14.84 -5.54 14.79
N ASN A 99 15.31 -6.79 14.66
CA ASN A 99 16.47 -7.30 15.40
C ASN A 99 17.82 -6.90 14.77
N GLU A 100 17.88 -6.73 13.45
CA GLU A 100 19.13 -6.50 12.71
C GLU A 100 19.14 -5.14 11.99
N ARG A 101 18.68 -4.06 12.68
CA ARG A 101 18.62 -2.69 12.10
C ARG A 101 19.94 -2.21 11.54
N SER A 102 21.06 -2.53 12.22
CA SER A 102 22.41 -2.15 11.80
C SER A 102 22.84 -2.81 10.48
N SER A 103 22.25 -3.94 10.13
CA SER A 103 22.51 -4.65 8.87
C SER A 103 21.82 -3.98 7.68
N VAL A 104 20.82 -3.14 7.91
CA VAL A 104 20.16 -2.37 6.87
C VAL A 104 21.01 -1.17 6.48
N ASN A 105 21.67 -1.29 5.35
CA ASN A 105 22.59 -0.29 4.83
C ASN A 105 22.32 0.03 3.35
N LYS A 106 23.06 0.99 2.80
CA LYS A 106 22.94 1.38 1.37
C LYS A 106 23.10 0.21 0.40
N GLY A 107 23.88 -0.83 0.77
CA GLY A 107 24.06 -2.04 -0.04
C GLY A 107 22.79 -2.86 -0.16
N VAL A 108 22.07 -3.06 0.96
CA VAL A 108 20.77 -3.75 1.00
C VAL A 108 19.73 -3.01 0.15
N VAL A 109 19.64 -1.68 0.33
CA VAL A 109 18.71 -0.83 -0.44
C VAL A 109 19.04 -0.90 -1.94
N ARG A 110 20.34 -0.81 -2.30
CA ARG A 110 20.77 -0.91 -3.70
C ARG A 110 20.45 -2.29 -4.29
N GLY A 111 20.62 -3.37 -3.53
CA GLY A 111 20.24 -4.72 -3.95
C GLY A 111 18.75 -4.84 -4.23
N LEU A 112 17.90 -4.27 -3.35
CA LEU A 112 16.46 -4.19 -3.56
C LEU A 112 16.09 -3.33 -4.77
N ALA A 113 16.75 -2.19 -4.96
CA ALA A 113 16.56 -1.32 -6.11
C ALA A 113 16.85 -2.03 -7.44
N LEU A 114 17.95 -2.79 -7.52
CA LEU A 114 18.31 -3.59 -8.70
C LEU A 114 17.28 -4.70 -8.98
N LYS A 115 16.83 -5.40 -7.92
CA LYS A 115 15.87 -6.51 -8.07
C LYS A 115 14.48 -6.03 -8.45
N THR A 116 14.02 -4.95 -7.85
CA THR A 116 12.64 -4.45 -8.02
C THR A 116 12.50 -3.37 -9.10
N GLY A 117 13.59 -2.67 -9.41
CA GLY A 117 13.59 -1.48 -10.27
C GLY A 117 12.94 -0.27 -9.60
N TYR A 118 12.88 -0.23 -8.26
CA TYR A 118 12.41 0.91 -7.48
C TYR A 118 13.57 1.82 -7.07
N SER A 119 13.32 3.12 -6.97
CA SER A 119 14.25 4.05 -6.33
C SER A 119 14.30 3.84 -4.81
N SER A 120 15.34 4.40 -4.15
CA SER A 120 15.45 4.36 -2.68
C SER A 120 14.22 4.97 -2.01
N ALA A 121 13.73 6.10 -2.53
CA ALA A 121 12.52 6.77 -2.05
C ALA A 121 11.26 5.89 -2.22
N GLU A 122 11.14 5.18 -3.34
CA GLU A 122 10.03 4.23 -3.53
C GLU A 122 10.09 3.04 -2.59
N ILE A 123 11.28 2.45 -2.37
CA ILE A 123 11.48 1.35 -1.40
C ILE A 123 11.05 1.81 -0.02
N PHE A 124 11.54 2.97 0.43
CA PHE A 124 11.17 3.57 1.71
C PHE A 124 9.65 3.76 1.81
N ARG A 125 9.03 4.40 0.82
CA ARG A 125 7.60 4.67 0.77
C ARG A 125 6.74 3.39 0.81
N LYS A 126 7.17 2.31 0.13
CA LYS A 126 6.47 1.01 0.18
C LYS A 126 6.53 0.41 1.57
N TYR A 127 7.70 0.43 2.20
CA TYR A 127 7.88 -0.09 3.54
C TYR A 127 7.15 0.74 4.61
N LEU A 128 7.24 2.08 4.54
CA LEU A 128 6.50 2.97 5.43
C LEU A 128 4.99 2.70 5.37
N ARG A 129 4.42 2.55 4.18
CA ARG A 129 3.00 2.22 4.02
C ARG A 129 2.62 0.88 4.63
N TYR A 130 3.48 -0.12 4.46
CA TYR A 130 3.30 -1.41 5.12
C TYR A 130 3.28 -1.23 6.64
N LYS A 131 4.30 -0.60 7.21
CA LYS A 131 4.40 -0.32 8.64
C LYS A 131 3.17 0.42 9.19
N LEU A 132 2.74 1.49 8.53
CA LEU A 132 1.55 2.27 8.92
C LEU A 132 0.26 1.44 8.92
N THR A 133 0.17 0.40 8.11
CA THR A 133 -1.06 -0.40 7.94
C THR A 133 -1.10 -1.62 8.83
N GLU A 134 0.03 -2.33 8.96
CA GLU A 134 0.06 -3.67 9.55
C GLU A 134 0.66 -3.69 10.97
N GLU A 135 1.45 -2.69 11.34
CA GLU A 135 2.16 -2.72 12.61
C GLU A 135 1.63 -1.71 13.62
N ALA A 136 1.66 -2.11 14.90
CA ALA A 136 1.43 -1.20 16.02
C ALA A 136 2.46 -0.07 16.02
N PHE A 137 2.09 1.10 16.55
CA PHE A 137 2.96 2.26 16.61
C PHE A 137 3.77 2.24 17.90
N THR A 138 4.97 1.69 17.83
CA THR A 138 5.88 1.47 18.95
C THR A 138 7.21 2.19 18.73
N LEU A 139 8.08 2.18 19.74
CA LEU A 139 9.47 2.65 19.58
C LEU A 139 10.21 1.86 18.49
N ASP A 140 9.97 0.55 18.39
CA ASP A 140 10.55 -0.27 17.34
C ASP A 140 10.10 0.15 15.94
N PHE A 141 8.81 0.49 15.78
CA PHE A 141 8.30 1.06 14.54
C PHE A 141 9.12 2.29 14.11
N VAL A 142 9.29 3.25 15.02
CA VAL A 142 10.03 4.50 14.73
C VAL A 142 11.49 4.20 14.42
N ALA A 143 12.15 3.36 15.23
CA ALA A 143 13.54 2.98 15.05
C ALA A 143 13.79 2.29 13.70
N ASP A 144 12.90 1.39 13.27
CA ASP A 144 12.99 0.69 11.99
C ASP A 144 12.86 1.67 10.80
N VAL A 145 11.93 2.62 10.90
CA VAL A 145 11.70 3.60 9.84
C VAL A 145 12.87 4.58 9.76
N LEU A 146 13.44 5.01 10.90
CA LEU A 146 14.64 5.85 10.95
C LEU A 146 15.87 5.13 10.38
N ALA A 147 16.08 3.86 10.74
CA ALA A 147 17.19 3.06 10.20
C ALA A 147 17.06 2.94 8.67
N LEU A 148 15.86 2.68 8.16
CA LEU A 148 15.65 2.59 6.72
C LEU A 148 15.82 3.94 6.02
N LYS A 149 15.37 5.07 6.62
CA LYS A 149 15.63 6.42 6.10
C LYS A 149 17.13 6.64 5.91
N GLY A 150 17.94 6.35 6.94
CA GLY A 150 19.39 6.47 6.88
C GLY A 150 20.03 5.59 5.81
N ALA A 151 19.57 4.33 5.67
CA ALA A 151 20.04 3.41 4.65
C ALA A 151 19.66 3.86 3.22
N CYS A 152 18.50 4.44 3.05
CA CYS A 152 18.05 5.02 1.78
C CYS A 152 18.78 6.32 1.43
N GLY A 153 19.32 7.02 2.44
CA GLY A 153 20.00 8.32 2.28
C GLY A 153 19.04 9.44 1.89
N LEU A 154 17.81 9.42 2.42
CA LEU A 154 16.77 10.40 2.10
C LEU A 154 16.97 11.69 2.89
N ASP A 155 16.85 12.83 2.21
CA ASP A 155 16.87 14.15 2.81
C ASP A 155 15.47 14.59 3.30
N SER A 156 15.39 15.78 3.90
CA SER A 156 14.12 16.30 4.44
C SER A 156 13.11 16.69 3.35
N GLU A 157 13.57 17.12 2.17
CA GLU A 157 12.66 17.44 1.06
C GLU A 157 12.03 16.17 0.49
N GLU A 158 12.83 15.11 0.27
CA GLU A 158 12.33 13.81 -0.17
C GLU A 158 11.36 13.21 0.87
N MET A 159 11.66 13.37 2.17
CA MET A 159 10.79 12.92 3.25
C MET A 159 9.47 13.68 3.27
N LYS A 160 9.49 14.99 3.05
CA LYS A 160 8.28 15.80 2.89
C LYS A 160 7.39 15.26 1.78
N GLU A 161 7.97 15.05 0.59
CA GLU A 161 7.21 14.51 -0.54
C GLU A 161 6.59 13.15 -0.23
N ILE A 162 7.35 12.25 0.40
CA ILE A 162 6.87 10.91 0.78
C ILE A 162 5.71 10.98 1.77
N LEU A 163 5.81 11.84 2.79
CA LEU A 163 4.74 12.00 3.79
C LEU A 163 3.47 12.57 3.17
N LEU A 164 3.61 13.61 2.34
CA LEU A 164 2.48 14.24 1.66
C LEU A 164 1.79 13.26 0.69
N GLU A 165 2.56 12.55 -0.15
CA GLU A 165 1.99 11.53 -1.04
C GLU A 165 1.29 10.40 -0.27
N THR A 166 1.87 10.01 0.87
CA THR A 166 1.26 8.98 1.73
C THR A 166 -0.05 9.51 2.32
N GLY A 167 -0.08 10.76 2.79
CA GLY A 167 -1.29 11.43 3.27
C GLY A 167 -2.38 11.52 2.21
N GLU A 168 -2.06 11.98 1.00
CA GLU A 168 -3.03 12.04 -0.10
C GLU A 168 -3.64 10.67 -0.45
N ARG A 169 -2.82 9.63 -0.48
CA ARG A 169 -3.30 8.26 -0.73
C ARG A 169 -4.19 7.75 0.38
N MET A 170 -3.87 8.13 1.62
CA MET A 170 -4.72 7.82 2.76
C MET A 170 -6.05 8.58 2.66
N PHE A 171 -6.03 9.86 2.35
CA PHE A 171 -7.24 10.65 2.13
C PHE A 171 -8.14 10.04 1.04
N LYS A 172 -7.57 9.62 -0.10
CA LYS A 172 -8.31 8.92 -1.16
C LYS A 172 -8.97 7.62 -0.67
N LYS A 173 -8.41 6.96 0.33
CA LYS A 173 -8.96 5.72 0.91
C LYS A 173 -9.98 5.97 2.01
N TYR A 174 -9.69 6.90 2.93
CA TYR A 174 -10.45 7.10 4.17
C TYR A 174 -11.35 8.33 4.15
N GLY A 175 -11.07 9.29 3.29
CA GLY A 175 -11.74 10.60 3.22
C GLY A 175 -11.36 11.51 4.38
N THR A 176 -12.20 12.51 4.66
CA THR A 176 -12.05 13.41 5.82
C THR A 176 -12.12 12.63 7.12
N LEU A 177 -11.31 13.02 8.12
CA LEU A 177 -11.24 12.30 9.39
C LEU A 177 -12.44 12.63 10.28
N MET A 178 -12.75 13.91 10.41
CA MET A 178 -13.74 14.44 11.36
C MET A 178 -15.09 14.61 10.67
N THR A 179 -15.71 13.51 10.31
CA THR A 179 -17.10 13.51 9.86
C THR A 179 -17.97 13.01 11.03
N ASN A 180 -19.17 13.58 11.16
CA ASN A 180 -20.16 13.06 12.09
C ASN A 180 -20.30 11.54 11.89
N LEU A 181 -20.08 10.78 12.97
CA LEU A 181 -20.15 9.31 12.96
C LEU A 181 -21.62 8.82 13.02
N ALA A 182 -22.56 9.72 13.30
CA ALA A 182 -23.98 9.37 13.35
C ALA A 182 -24.46 8.81 12.01
N GLY A 183 -25.04 7.61 12.05
CA GLY A 183 -25.56 6.93 10.87
C GLY A 183 -24.52 6.14 10.04
N LEU A 184 -23.26 6.06 10.47
CA LEU A 184 -22.30 5.17 9.84
C LEU A 184 -22.55 3.71 10.24
N THR A 185 -22.31 2.80 9.30
CA THR A 185 -22.25 1.37 9.61
C THR A 185 -21.02 1.06 10.45
N GLN A 186 -21.00 -0.07 11.16
CA GLN A 186 -19.85 -0.51 11.96
C GLN A 186 -18.56 -0.52 11.12
N SER A 187 -18.61 -1.06 9.90
CA SER A 187 -17.45 -1.05 9.00
C SER A 187 -17.03 0.36 8.56
N GLY A 188 -17.97 1.30 8.51
CA GLY A 188 -17.70 2.72 8.26
C GLY A 188 -16.95 3.36 9.44
N MET A 189 -17.35 3.08 10.67
CA MET A 189 -16.68 3.54 11.88
C MET A 189 -15.27 2.98 12.01
N GLU A 190 -15.11 1.66 11.85
CA GLU A 190 -13.79 1.00 11.87
C GLU A 190 -12.83 1.62 10.85
N ARG A 191 -13.35 1.89 9.64
CA ARG A 191 -12.56 2.55 8.60
C ARG A 191 -12.14 3.98 8.97
N LYS A 192 -12.99 4.73 9.66
CA LYS A 192 -12.67 6.09 10.13
C LYS A 192 -11.63 6.05 11.25
N ILE A 193 -11.77 5.15 12.21
CA ILE A 193 -10.82 4.94 13.31
C ILE A 193 -9.45 4.54 12.74
N ASP A 194 -9.40 3.59 11.80
CA ASP A 194 -8.16 3.18 11.13
C ASP A 194 -7.50 4.36 10.38
N GLY A 195 -8.31 5.21 9.73
CA GLY A 195 -7.83 6.43 9.09
C GLY A 195 -7.24 7.44 10.08
N ALA A 196 -7.93 7.68 11.19
CA ALA A 196 -7.49 8.61 12.24
C ALA A 196 -6.19 8.13 12.90
N GLY A 197 -6.07 6.82 13.20
CA GLY A 197 -4.84 6.25 13.74
C GLY A 197 -3.64 6.42 12.80
N LYS A 198 -3.82 6.19 11.52
CA LYS A 198 -2.75 6.40 10.51
C LYS A 198 -2.39 7.87 10.34
N PHE A 199 -3.38 8.77 10.40
CA PHE A 199 -3.14 10.21 10.39
C PHE A 199 -2.28 10.63 11.58
N ALA A 200 -2.64 10.18 12.80
CA ALA A 200 -1.87 10.47 14.01
C ALA A 200 -0.42 9.98 13.90
N LYS A 201 -0.19 8.78 13.35
CA LYS A 201 1.15 8.25 13.08
C LYS A 201 1.95 9.14 12.12
N LEU A 202 1.33 9.60 11.01
CA LEU A 202 1.99 10.50 10.06
C LEU A 202 2.34 11.85 10.68
N MET A 203 1.41 12.42 11.48
CA MET A 203 1.62 13.68 12.17
C MET A 203 2.76 13.58 13.18
N TYR A 204 2.84 12.46 13.92
CA TYR A 204 3.96 12.19 14.82
C TYR A 204 5.30 12.12 14.08
N LEU A 205 5.37 11.39 12.96
CA LEU A 205 6.59 11.31 12.15
C LEU A 205 7.00 12.67 11.59
N ALA A 206 6.05 13.52 11.24
CA ALA A 206 6.31 14.89 10.79
C ALA A 206 6.77 15.83 11.90
N ASP A 207 6.54 15.50 13.19
CA ASP A 207 6.99 16.24 14.36
C ASP A 207 8.37 15.79 14.88
N LEU A 208 8.92 14.71 14.33
CA LEU A 208 10.14 14.08 14.81
C LEU A 208 11.36 14.66 14.07
N ASP A 209 12.23 15.41 14.76
CA ASP A 209 13.41 16.07 14.19
C ASP A 209 14.39 15.11 13.49
N GLU A 210 14.51 13.88 14.00
CA GLU A 210 15.34 12.83 13.39
C GLU A 210 14.76 12.32 12.06
N PHE A 211 13.45 12.48 11.88
CA PHE A 211 12.77 11.99 10.69
C PHE A 211 12.67 13.05 9.59
N ILE A 212 12.43 14.30 9.97
CA ILE A 212 12.33 15.45 9.05
C ILE A 212 12.69 16.73 9.82
N ASP A 213 13.34 17.69 9.20
CA ASP A 213 13.61 18.94 9.89
C ASP A 213 12.34 19.74 10.22
N LYS A 214 12.42 20.60 11.21
CA LYS A 214 11.26 21.34 11.75
C LYS A 214 10.52 22.18 10.71
N ALA A 215 11.24 22.77 9.75
CA ALA A 215 10.62 23.63 8.76
C ALA A 215 9.74 22.82 7.80
N HIS A 216 10.28 21.73 7.26
CA HIS A 216 9.54 20.83 6.38
C HIS A 216 8.47 20.04 7.15
N GLY A 217 8.75 19.64 8.40
CA GLY A 217 7.79 18.99 9.28
C GLY A 217 6.54 19.84 9.54
N ALA A 218 6.72 21.11 9.86
CA ALA A 218 5.60 22.05 10.04
C ALA A 218 4.77 22.23 8.76
N GLU A 219 5.42 22.29 7.59
CA GLU A 219 4.73 22.36 6.29
C GLU A 219 3.90 21.08 6.03
N VAL A 220 4.48 19.91 6.30
CA VAL A 220 3.77 18.62 6.18
C VAL A 220 2.56 18.58 7.09
N GLN A 221 2.70 18.95 8.35
CA GLN A 221 1.60 18.96 9.32
C GLN A 221 0.46 19.87 8.88
N LEU A 222 0.79 21.08 8.38
CA LEU A 222 -0.20 22.02 7.87
C LEU A 222 -0.98 21.42 6.69
N LYS A 223 -0.27 20.90 5.69
CA LYS A 223 -0.88 20.31 4.49
C LYS A 223 -1.69 19.05 4.80
N LEU A 224 -1.24 18.21 5.75
CA LEU A 224 -2.01 17.05 6.20
C LEU A 224 -3.31 17.47 6.88
N LYS A 225 -3.28 18.50 7.77
CA LYS A 225 -4.50 19.04 8.39
C LYS A 225 -5.49 19.55 7.34
N GLU A 226 -5.01 20.35 6.39
CA GLU A 226 -5.83 20.84 5.28
C GLU A 226 -6.43 19.70 4.44
N THR A 227 -5.62 18.70 4.07
CA THR A 227 -6.05 17.58 3.25
C THR A 227 -7.14 16.75 3.92
N PHE A 228 -7.00 16.50 5.23
CA PHE A 228 -7.96 15.68 5.98
C PHE A 228 -9.11 16.46 6.59
N GLY A 229 -9.11 17.79 6.46
CA GLY A 229 -10.10 18.68 7.06
C GLY A 229 -10.05 18.66 8.59
N ALA A 230 -8.86 18.43 9.16
CA ALA A 230 -8.64 18.37 10.61
C ALA A 230 -8.39 19.78 11.18
N THR A 231 -9.03 20.09 12.29
CA THR A 231 -8.77 21.31 13.07
C THR A 231 -7.56 21.10 13.99
N ASP A 232 -7.06 22.20 14.59
CA ASP A 232 -6.01 22.09 15.61
C ASP A 232 -6.47 21.35 16.85
N ASP A 233 -7.75 21.48 17.22
CA ASP A 233 -8.35 20.72 18.32
C ASP A 233 -8.40 19.23 18.02
N ASP A 234 -8.76 18.85 16.79
CA ASP A 234 -8.75 17.46 16.35
C ASP A 234 -7.35 16.88 16.36
N TYR A 235 -6.38 17.67 15.89
CA TYR A 235 -4.97 17.28 15.95
C TYR A 235 -4.50 17.07 17.39
N ASN A 236 -4.82 17.99 18.30
CA ASN A 236 -4.41 17.89 19.69
C ASN A 236 -5.04 16.66 20.38
N LYS A 237 -6.28 16.32 20.07
CA LYS A 237 -6.94 15.11 20.58
C LYS A 237 -6.30 13.81 20.05
N LEU A 238 -5.87 13.82 18.80
CA LEU A 238 -5.26 12.65 18.14
C LEU A 238 -3.73 12.60 18.33
N ARG A 239 -3.13 13.63 18.93
CA ARG A 239 -1.68 13.74 19.04
C ARG A 239 -1.10 12.62 19.89
N ILE A 240 -0.16 11.89 19.31
CA ILE A 240 0.68 10.93 20.01
C ILE A 240 1.76 11.73 20.73
N THR A 241 1.67 11.86 22.05
CA THR A 241 2.59 12.67 22.86
C THR A 241 3.76 11.89 23.43
N ALA A 242 3.63 10.57 23.52
CA ALA A 242 4.69 9.69 24.02
C ALA A 242 4.55 8.26 23.45
N LEU A 243 5.66 7.68 23.02
CA LEU A 243 5.79 6.27 22.71
C LEU A 243 6.41 5.58 23.94
N GLY A 244 5.64 5.24 24.93
CA GLY A 244 6.26 4.73 26.14
C GLY A 244 5.35 3.94 27.08
N SER A 245 4.10 3.88 26.81
CA SER A 245 3.17 2.96 27.45
C SER A 245 2.55 2.09 26.38
N ASP A 246 2.63 0.81 26.58
CA ASP A 246 2.10 -0.26 25.74
C ASP A 246 0.87 0.14 24.92
N GLU A 247 0.95 -0.07 23.61
CA GLU A 247 -0.11 0.17 22.65
C GLU A 247 -0.72 1.59 22.72
N VAL A 248 -0.51 2.38 21.68
CA VAL A 248 -1.43 3.49 21.39
C VAL A 248 -2.81 2.84 21.26
N ASP A 249 -3.52 2.84 22.39
CA ASP A 249 -4.74 2.08 22.55
C ASP A 249 -5.77 2.64 21.57
N VAL A 250 -6.10 1.83 20.58
CA VAL A 250 -7.16 2.13 19.61
C VAL A 250 -8.48 2.39 20.37
N SER A 251 -8.63 1.87 21.60
CA SER A 251 -9.77 2.14 22.47
C SER A 251 -9.78 3.58 22.99
N SER A 252 -8.62 4.19 23.24
CA SER A 252 -8.54 5.59 23.61
C SER A 252 -8.87 6.52 22.44
N LEU A 253 -8.45 6.17 21.22
CA LEU A 253 -8.87 6.86 20.00
C LEU A 253 -10.38 6.71 19.75
N ASN A 254 -10.94 5.53 20.01
CA ASN A 254 -12.36 5.28 19.88
C ASN A 254 -13.20 6.07 20.90
N SER A 255 -12.73 6.17 22.14
CA SER A 255 -13.39 6.98 23.19
C SER A 255 -13.32 8.48 22.88
N MET A 256 -12.22 8.97 22.29
CA MET A 256 -12.06 10.36 21.89
C MET A 256 -12.96 10.74 20.69
N ILE A 257 -13.10 9.84 19.72
CA ILE A 257 -13.97 10.07 18.55
C ILE A 257 -15.45 9.94 18.95
N GLY A 258 -15.79 9.05 19.88
CA GLY A 258 -17.16 8.85 20.39
C GLY A 258 -17.65 9.93 21.35
N SER A 259 -16.75 10.65 22.04
CA SER A 259 -17.13 11.68 23.03
C SER A 259 -17.55 13.03 22.41
N VAL A 260 -17.38 13.22 21.12
CA VAL A 260 -17.81 14.46 20.44
C VAL A 260 -19.34 14.52 20.27
N ASP A 261 -20.02 13.38 20.26
CA ASP A 261 -21.48 13.32 20.09
C ASP A 261 -22.27 13.59 21.39
N SER A 262 -21.63 13.53 22.57
CA SER A 262 -22.33 13.76 23.85
C SER A 262 -22.40 15.23 24.27
N ALA A 263 -21.64 16.12 23.65
CA ALA A 263 -21.61 17.54 24.02
C ALA A 263 -22.63 18.43 23.29
N SER A 264 -23.32 17.92 22.28
CA SER A 264 -24.28 18.70 21.46
C SER A 264 -25.76 18.43 21.77
N SER A 265 -26.11 17.66 22.82
CA SER A 265 -27.48 17.32 23.16
C SER A 265 -28.02 18.02 24.42
N GLU A 266 -27.34 19.00 24.99
CA GLU A 266 -27.93 19.88 26.01
C GLU A 266 -28.68 21.04 25.34
N GLN A 267 -29.92 20.79 24.94
CA GLN A 267 -30.89 21.87 24.73
C GLN A 267 -31.38 22.38 26.09
N PRO A 268 -31.44 23.69 26.31
CA PRO A 268 -32.04 24.23 27.51
C PRO A 268 -33.56 23.96 27.48
N SER A 269 -34.05 23.24 28.44
CA SER A 269 -35.49 23.15 28.71
C SER A 269 -35.99 24.53 29.16
N GLU A 270 -36.71 25.21 28.31
CA GLU A 270 -37.45 26.43 28.61
C GLU A 270 -38.65 26.06 29.49
N ASN A 271 -38.55 26.35 30.79
CA ASN A 271 -39.65 26.31 31.71
C ASN A 271 -40.64 27.41 31.36
N ALA A 272 -41.79 27.04 30.88
CA ALA A 272 -42.95 27.91 30.85
C ALA A 272 -43.70 27.78 32.18
N GLU A 273 -43.45 28.71 33.08
CA GLU A 273 -44.38 29.00 34.18
C GLU A 273 -45.65 29.62 33.61
N GLY A 274 -46.75 29.03 33.92
CA GLY A 274 -48.06 29.58 33.72
C GLY A 274 -48.81 29.58 35.03
N GLU A 275 -49.01 30.73 35.60
CA GLU A 275 -49.98 31.05 36.65
C GLU A 275 -51.12 31.91 36.09
N PRO A 276 -52.18 32.09 36.85
CA PRO A 276 -53.02 31.23 37.67
C PRO A 276 -54.37 30.94 37.06
#